data_a29fc54c3f208784581087045667ae25
#
_entry.id   a29fc54c3f208784581087045667ae25
#
_cell.length_a   1.000
_cell.length_b   1.000
_cell.length_c   1.000
_cell.angle_alpha   90.00
_cell.angle_beta   90.00
_cell.angle_gamma   90.00
#
_symmetry.space_group_name_H-M   'P 1'
#
loop_
_entity.id
_entity.type
_entity.pdbx_description
1 polymer ?
#
loop_
_entity_poly.entity_id
_entity_poly.type
_entity_poly.pdbx_seq_one_letter_code
_entity_poly.pdbx_strand_id
1 'polypeptide(L)'
;MNAYFVTGTGVGVGKTHVICALLRDLVKRGCTPMGCKPVSCGDRQELRAMREAAGAPATPLDSINPLYLRTAADPRMGAEFERRSVSISELAAHCAELAGSYTHLLVEGVGGWETPLAAGATMADLAAELHLPVLLVVSNCQGAVSQTLLTLRAIREKGLECCGIILNQQSEEWDTAAVTNRAMIEEYTGLPVLAELINGEDELDSAAILG
;
A
#
# COMPACT_ATOMS: atom_id res chain seq x y z
N MET A 1 8.70 8.89 -14.36
CA MET A 1 8.45 7.57 -13.75
C MET A 1 7.62 7.82 -12.50
N ASN A 2 6.42 7.29 -12.45
CA ASN A 2 5.49 7.52 -11.33
C ASN A 2 5.46 6.27 -10.46
N ALA A 3 6.11 6.32 -9.29
CA ALA A 3 6.10 5.22 -8.33
C ALA A 3 5.65 5.74 -6.96
N TYR A 4 4.85 4.93 -6.26
CA TYR A 4 4.25 5.29 -4.98
C TYR A 4 4.37 4.11 -4.01
N PHE A 5 4.63 4.42 -2.74
CA PHE A 5 4.55 3.45 -1.66
C PHE A 5 3.16 3.51 -1.03
N VAL A 6 2.39 2.43 -1.13
CA VAL A 6 1.05 2.34 -0.58
C VAL A 6 1.09 1.63 0.76
N THR A 7 0.80 2.36 1.82
CA THR A 7 0.71 1.83 3.18
C THR A 7 -0.71 1.99 3.74
N GLY A 8 -0.94 1.46 4.92
CA GLY A 8 -2.22 1.62 5.60
C GLY A 8 -2.04 1.86 7.10
N THR A 9 -3.09 2.37 7.73
CA THR A 9 -3.13 2.53 9.20
C THR A 9 -3.13 1.21 9.95
N GLY A 10 -3.23 0.07 9.25
CA GLY A 10 -3.20 -1.27 9.83
C GLY A 10 -3.33 -2.38 8.80
N VAL A 11 -3.50 -3.59 9.33
CA VAL A 11 -3.84 -4.79 8.53
C VAL A 11 -5.31 -4.70 8.11
N GLY A 12 -5.62 -5.19 6.91
CA GLY A 12 -7.02 -5.33 6.46
C GLY A 12 -7.71 -4.03 6.06
N VAL A 13 -7.04 -2.86 6.03
CA VAL A 13 -7.66 -1.58 5.66
C VAL A 13 -7.99 -1.45 4.16
N GLY A 14 -7.67 -2.47 3.35
CA GLY A 14 -8.01 -2.52 1.92
C GLY A 14 -6.93 -1.97 0.99
N LYS A 15 -5.66 -1.97 1.38
CA LYS A 15 -4.54 -1.53 0.52
C LYS A 15 -4.59 -2.15 -0.88
N THR A 16 -4.68 -3.47 -0.94
CA THR A 16 -4.72 -4.22 -2.21
C THR A 16 -5.94 -3.85 -3.05
N HIS A 17 -7.10 -3.61 -2.42
CA HIS A 17 -8.32 -3.20 -3.11
C HIS A 17 -8.13 -1.83 -3.79
N VAL A 18 -7.60 -0.85 -3.04
CA VAL A 18 -7.25 0.48 -3.56
C VAL A 18 -6.25 0.39 -4.72
N ILE A 19 -5.19 -0.39 -4.55
CA ILE A 19 -4.18 -0.59 -5.60
C ILE A 19 -4.82 -1.19 -6.85
N CYS A 20 -5.65 -2.23 -6.73
CA CYS A 20 -6.33 -2.84 -7.86
C CYS A 20 -7.27 -1.86 -8.58
N ALA A 21 -7.98 -1.00 -7.86
CA ALA A 21 -8.82 0.03 -8.45
C ALA A 21 -8.00 1.06 -9.26
N LEU A 22 -6.89 1.54 -8.68
CA LEU A 22 -5.96 2.45 -9.37
C LEU A 22 -5.33 1.81 -10.61
N LEU A 23 -4.88 0.55 -10.51
CA LEU A 23 -4.29 -0.18 -11.63
C LEU A 23 -5.28 -0.33 -12.79
N ARG A 24 -6.55 -0.68 -12.50
CA ARG A 24 -7.59 -0.79 -13.53
C ARG A 24 -7.84 0.53 -14.25
N ASP A 25 -7.91 1.64 -13.51
CA ASP A 25 -8.12 2.96 -14.12
C ASP A 25 -6.90 3.39 -14.96
N LEU A 26 -5.68 3.18 -14.49
CA LEU A 26 -4.46 3.43 -15.25
C LEU A 26 -4.42 2.63 -16.57
N VAL A 27 -4.84 1.37 -16.56
CA VAL A 27 -4.97 0.55 -17.78
C VAL A 27 -6.03 1.12 -18.72
N LYS A 28 -7.21 1.53 -18.20
CA LYS A 28 -8.27 2.19 -19.00
C LYS A 28 -7.73 3.46 -19.68
N ARG A 29 -6.77 4.16 -19.06
CA ARG A 29 -6.12 5.38 -19.62
C ARG A 29 -4.96 5.07 -20.57
N GLY A 30 -4.70 3.81 -20.90
CA GLY A 30 -3.64 3.40 -21.84
C GLY A 30 -2.24 3.35 -21.21
N CYS A 31 -2.12 3.39 -19.89
CA CYS A 31 -0.87 3.20 -19.18
C CYS A 31 -0.49 1.71 -19.09
N THR A 32 0.77 1.45 -18.79
CA THR A 32 1.29 0.11 -18.44
C THR A 32 1.71 0.10 -16.97
N PRO A 33 0.75 0.03 -16.02
CA PRO A 33 1.05 0.06 -14.59
C PRO A 33 1.39 -1.34 -14.07
N MET A 34 1.98 -1.40 -12.86
CA MET A 34 2.15 -2.64 -12.12
C MET A 34 2.01 -2.42 -10.61
N GLY A 35 1.43 -3.41 -9.93
CA GLY A 35 1.46 -3.53 -8.47
C GLY A 35 2.60 -4.46 -8.04
N CYS A 36 3.41 -4.02 -7.08
CA CYS A 36 4.48 -4.81 -6.48
C CYS A 36 4.22 -4.95 -4.97
N LYS A 37 4.36 -6.16 -4.45
CA LYS A 37 4.37 -6.40 -3.00
C LYS A 37 5.71 -7.05 -2.65
N PRO A 38 6.69 -6.26 -2.18
CA PRO A 38 8.07 -6.73 -1.98
C PRO A 38 8.15 -7.93 -1.05
N VAL A 39 7.29 -7.97 -0.03
CA VAL A 39 7.17 -9.09 0.91
C VAL A 39 5.72 -9.54 0.98
N SER A 40 5.48 -10.84 0.91
CA SER A 40 4.18 -11.44 1.21
C SER A 40 4.32 -12.68 2.09
N CYS A 41 3.33 -12.94 2.94
CA CYS A 41 3.26 -14.06 3.86
C CYS A 41 1.96 -14.85 3.64
N GLY A 42 2.03 -16.17 3.68
CA GLY A 42 0.88 -17.04 3.46
C GLY A 42 0.56 -17.25 1.98
N ASP A 43 -0.61 -16.84 1.54
CA ASP A 43 -1.00 -16.96 0.14
C ASP A 43 -0.56 -15.77 -0.72
N ARG A 44 -0.80 -15.86 -2.03
CA ARG A 44 -0.48 -14.82 -3.00
C ARG A 44 -1.71 -14.33 -3.77
N GLN A 45 -2.90 -14.40 -3.17
CA GLN A 45 -4.14 -13.97 -3.85
C GLN A 45 -4.10 -12.47 -4.17
N GLU A 46 -3.61 -11.65 -3.24
CA GLU A 46 -3.44 -10.21 -3.45
C GLU A 46 -2.57 -9.88 -4.67
N LEU A 47 -1.45 -10.58 -4.82
CA LEU A 47 -0.55 -10.43 -5.98
C LEU A 47 -1.20 -10.85 -7.30
N ARG A 48 -2.00 -11.93 -7.28
CA ARG A 48 -2.77 -12.33 -8.47
C ARG A 48 -3.78 -11.27 -8.86
N ALA A 49 -4.50 -10.71 -7.87
CA ALA A 49 -5.45 -9.63 -8.11
C ALA A 49 -4.78 -8.37 -8.69
N MET A 50 -3.64 -7.95 -8.15
CA MET A 50 -2.87 -6.82 -8.69
C MET A 50 -2.43 -7.05 -10.13
N ARG A 51 -1.87 -8.24 -10.41
CA ARG A 51 -1.41 -8.62 -11.74
C ARG A 51 -2.54 -8.63 -12.77
N GLU A 52 -3.70 -9.13 -12.40
CA GLU A 52 -4.92 -9.10 -13.23
C GLU A 52 -5.41 -7.68 -13.45
N ALA A 53 -5.47 -6.87 -12.37
CA ALA A 53 -5.87 -5.46 -12.44
C ALA A 53 -4.93 -4.62 -13.32
N ALA A 54 -3.64 -4.96 -13.35
CA ALA A 54 -2.65 -4.33 -14.22
C ALA A 54 -2.73 -4.79 -15.69
N GLY A 55 -3.66 -5.69 -16.05
CA GLY A 55 -3.76 -6.22 -17.42
C GLY A 55 -2.57 -7.08 -17.84
N ALA A 56 -1.79 -7.63 -16.91
CA ALA A 56 -0.55 -8.35 -17.17
C ALA A 56 -0.56 -9.79 -16.61
N PRO A 57 -1.56 -10.64 -16.95
CA PRO A 57 -1.77 -11.96 -16.33
C PRO A 57 -0.60 -12.95 -16.56
N ALA A 58 0.23 -12.71 -17.54
CA ALA A 58 1.41 -13.54 -17.83
C ALA A 58 2.64 -13.19 -16.98
N THR A 59 2.65 -12.07 -16.26
CA THR A 59 3.79 -11.66 -15.43
C THR A 59 4.04 -12.68 -14.31
N PRO A 60 5.26 -13.22 -14.15
CA PRO A 60 5.57 -14.12 -13.05
C PRO A 60 5.37 -13.45 -11.71
N LEU A 61 4.73 -14.14 -10.74
CA LEU A 61 4.51 -13.54 -9.40
C LEU A 61 5.82 -13.21 -8.70
N ASP A 62 6.89 -13.98 -8.91
CA ASP A 62 8.19 -13.75 -8.28
C ASP A 62 8.86 -12.47 -8.78
N SER A 63 8.52 -11.97 -9.98
CA SER A 63 9.03 -10.69 -10.47
C SER A 63 8.40 -9.47 -9.77
N ILE A 64 7.21 -9.61 -9.19
CA ILE A 64 6.52 -8.55 -8.46
C ILE A 64 6.45 -8.82 -6.95
N ASN A 65 7.07 -9.92 -6.49
CA ASN A 65 7.14 -10.34 -5.09
C ASN A 65 8.45 -11.07 -4.81
N PRO A 66 9.57 -10.36 -4.65
CA PRO A 66 10.88 -10.96 -4.48
C PRO A 66 11.04 -11.78 -3.20
N LEU A 67 10.29 -11.45 -2.14
CA LEU A 67 10.30 -12.23 -0.90
C LEU A 67 8.91 -12.80 -0.61
N TYR A 68 8.70 -14.04 -1.01
CA TYR A 68 7.53 -14.81 -0.63
C TYR A 68 7.86 -15.74 0.55
N LEU A 69 7.12 -15.60 1.64
CA LEU A 69 7.16 -16.46 2.83
C LEU A 69 5.87 -17.29 2.86
N ARG A 70 6.01 -18.61 2.93
CA ARG A 70 4.85 -19.53 2.96
C ARG A 70 4.11 -19.49 4.28
N THR A 71 4.84 -19.15 5.33
CA THR A 71 4.30 -19.05 6.69
C THR A 71 3.38 -17.84 6.79
N ALA A 72 2.13 -18.07 7.18
CA ALA A 72 1.15 -17.01 7.45
C ALA A 72 1.41 -16.38 8.83
N ALA A 73 2.42 -15.54 8.92
CA ALA A 73 2.83 -14.81 10.12
C ALA A 73 3.35 -13.43 9.74
N ASP A 74 3.69 -12.59 10.73
CA ASP A 74 4.43 -11.37 10.46
C ASP A 74 5.73 -11.67 9.70
N PRO A 75 6.14 -10.80 8.75
CA PRO A 75 7.28 -11.08 7.86
C PRO A 75 8.55 -11.51 8.58
N ARG A 76 8.89 -10.83 9.67
CA ARG A 76 10.06 -11.20 10.47
C ARG A 76 9.98 -12.62 11.01
N MET A 77 8.86 -12.99 11.62
CA MET A 77 8.68 -14.35 12.18
C MET A 77 8.59 -15.39 11.07
N GLY A 78 7.91 -15.09 9.97
CA GLY A 78 7.84 -15.95 8.80
C GLY A 78 9.23 -16.25 8.23
N ALA A 79 10.07 -15.23 8.11
CA ALA A 79 11.45 -15.38 7.65
C ALA A 79 12.30 -16.22 8.60
N GLU A 80 12.14 -16.01 9.91
CA GLU A 80 12.84 -16.79 10.95
C GLU A 80 12.45 -18.28 10.90
N PHE A 81 11.15 -18.59 10.81
CA PHE A 81 10.67 -19.97 10.68
C PHE A 81 11.16 -20.66 9.40
N GLU A 82 11.27 -19.91 8.32
CA GLU A 82 11.76 -20.42 7.03
C GLU A 82 13.28 -20.32 6.87
N ARG A 83 13.99 -19.84 7.87
CA ARG A 83 15.46 -19.63 7.86
C ARG A 83 15.91 -18.78 6.68
N ARG A 84 15.13 -17.74 6.37
CA ARG A 84 15.43 -16.78 5.31
C ARG A 84 15.87 -15.45 5.91
N SER A 85 16.82 -14.80 5.25
CA SER A 85 17.19 -13.41 5.55
C SER A 85 16.27 -12.44 4.82
N VAL A 86 16.00 -11.29 5.44
CA VAL A 86 15.32 -10.16 4.82
C VAL A 86 16.33 -9.03 4.67
N SER A 87 16.62 -8.64 3.44
CA SER A 87 17.50 -7.52 3.11
C SER A 87 16.67 -6.36 2.58
N ILE A 88 16.61 -5.25 3.32
CA ILE A 88 15.87 -4.05 2.94
C ILE A 88 16.43 -3.49 1.63
N SER A 89 17.76 -3.42 1.49
CA SER A 89 18.42 -2.89 0.29
C SER A 89 18.17 -3.74 -0.96
N GLU A 90 18.13 -5.08 -0.84
CA GLU A 90 17.80 -5.95 -1.98
C GLU A 90 16.33 -5.79 -2.40
N LEU A 91 15.41 -5.67 -1.44
CA LEU A 91 13.99 -5.42 -1.72
C LEU A 91 13.80 -4.05 -2.41
N ALA A 92 14.49 -3.02 -1.92
CA ALA A 92 14.43 -1.68 -2.52
C ALA A 92 15.03 -1.65 -3.93
N ALA A 93 16.18 -2.28 -4.13
CA ALA A 93 16.83 -2.39 -5.45
C ALA A 93 15.91 -3.08 -6.47
N HIS A 94 15.24 -4.18 -6.06
CA HIS A 94 14.28 -4.88 -6.91
C HIS A 94 13.09 -3.98 -7.31
N CYS A 95 12.53 -3.22 -6.37
CA CYS A 95 11.44 -2.28 -6.67
C CYS A 95 11.90 -1.17 -7.61
N ALA A 96 13.13 -0.66 -7.45
CA ALA A 96 13.69 0.37 -8.32
C ALA A 96 13.90 -0.13 -9.76
N GLU A 97 14.38 -1.36 -9.92
CA GLU A 97 14.51 -2.01 -11.24
C GLU A 97 13.13 -2.21 -11.88
N LEU A 98 12.18 -2.71 -11.12
CA LEU A 98 10.81 -2.94 -11.60
C LEU A 98 10.14 -1.63 -12.05
N ALA A 99 10.36 -0.53 -11.31
CA ALA A 99 9.82 0.77 -11.63
C ALA A 99 10.28 1.28 -13.01
N GLY A 100 11.46 0.92 -13.48
CA GLY A 100 11.98 1.24 -14.82
C GLY A 100 11.22 0.56 -15.96
N SER A 101 10.45 -0.47 -15.69
CA SER A 101 9.76 -1.29 -16.69
C SER A 101 8.29 -0.90 -16.91
N TYR A 102 7.73 -0.04 -16.06
CA TYR A 102 6.31 0.33 -16.08
C TYR A 102 6.11 1.84 -16.04
N THR A 103 4.96 2.32 -16.54
CA THR A 103 4.62 3.76 -16.48
C THR A 103 4.31 4.19 -15.06
N HIS A 104 3.70 3.31 -14.27
CA HIS A 104 3.38 3.50 -12.85
C HIS A 104 3.70 2.24 -12.07
N LEU A 105 4.31 2.41 -10.90
CA LEU A 105 4.54 1.31 -9.95
C LEU A 105 3.88 1.63 -8.62
N LEU A 106 2.98 0.77 -8.17
CA LEU A 106 2.36 0.85 -6.85
C LEU A 106 2.97 -0.22 -5.94
N VAL A 107 3.80 0.18 -4.99
CA VAL A 107 4.49 -0.72 -4.07
C VAL A 107 3.67 -0.88 -2.80
N GLU A 108 3.09 -2.05 -2.57
CA GLU A 108 2.30 -2.35 -1.38
C GLU A 108 3.16 -2.77 -0.19
N GLY A 109 3.04 -2.05 0.91
CA GLY A 109 3.56 -2.47 2.21
C GLY A 109 2.74 -3.62 2.82
N VAL A 110 3.40 -4.61 3.41
CA VAL A 110 2.72 -5.66 4.17
C VAL A 110 2.36 -5.18 5.58
N GLY A 111 1.15 -5.45 6.02
CA GLY A 111 0.68 -5.02 7.35
C GLY A 111 0.44 -3.51 7.43
N GLY A 112 0.87 -2.90 8.54
CA GLY A 112 0.88 -1.45 8.75
C GLY A 112 2.30 -0.87 8.64
N TRP A 113 2.43 0.43 8.93
CA TRP A 113 3.68 1.19 8.78
C TRP A 113 4.85 0.59 9.56
N GLU A 114 4.63 0.23 10.84
CA GLU A 114 5.66 -0.31 11.73
C GLU A 114 5.70 -1.84 11.77
N THR A 115 5.17 -2.52 10.75
CA THR A 115 5.23 -3.99 10.71
C THR A 115 6.68 -4.48 10.66
N PRO A 116 7.12 -5.35 11.60
CA PRO A 116 8.48 -5.86 11.63
C PRO A 116 8.84 -6.68 10.38
N LEU A 117 9.93 -6.30 9.71
CA LEU A 117 10.46 -7.00 8.54
C LEU A 117 11.69 -7.84 8.85
N ALA A 118 12.64 -7.25 9.58
CA ALA A 118 13.90 -7.85 9.94
C ALA A 118 14.26 -7.50 11.39
N ALA A 119 15.38 -8.01 11.90
CA ALA A 119 15.87 -7.62 13.22
C ALA A 119 16.20 -6.11 13.22
N GLY A 120 15.45 -5.33 14.00
CA GLY A 120 15.62 -3.88 14.12
C GLY A 120 15.14 -3.06 12.92
N ALA A 121 14.41 -3.67 11.96
CA ALA A 121 13.87 -2.98 10.81
C ALA A 121 12.38 -3.30 10.61
N THR A 122 11.61 -2.29 10.18
CA THR A 122 10.18 -2.35 9.94
C THR A 122 9.85 -2.05 8.48
N MET A 123 8.57 -2.08 8.14
CA MET A 123 8.10 -1.66 6.81
C MET A 123 8.42 -0.19 6.53
N ALA A 124 8.48 0.64 7.58
CA ALA A 124 8.90 2.04 7.48
C ALA A 124 10.35 2.20 6.98
N ASP A 125 11.25 1.28 7.34
CA ASP A 125 12.64 1.30 6.87
C ASP A 125 12.74 0.96 5.39
N LEU A 126 11.92 0.02 4.90
CA LEU A 126 11.83 -0.25 3.46
C LEU A 126 11.25 0.95 2.70
N ALA A 127 10.20 1.58 3.23
CA ALA A 127 9.64 2.79 2.62
C ALA A 127 10.67 3.93 2.57
N ALA A 128 11.45 4.10 3.64
CA ALA A 128 12.52 5.10 3.68
C ALA A 128 13.62 4.82 2.66
N GLU A 129 14.04 3.56 2.49
CA GLU A 129 15.04 3.17 1.49
C GLU A 129 14.55 3.39 0.05
N LEU A 130 13.25 3.19 -0.18
CA LEU A 130 12.64 3.42 -1.51
C LEU A 130 12.52 4.89 -1.88
N HIS A 131 12.45 5.81 -0.92
CA HIS A 131 12.28 7.26 -1.13
C HIS A 131 11.10 7.62 -2.06
N LEU A 132 10.02 6.84 -1.99
CA LEU A 132 8.82 7.07 -2.78
C LEU A 132 7.79 7.91 -2.00
N PRO A 133 6.99 8.75 -2.70
CA PRO A 133 5.84 9.38 -2.07
C PRO A 133 4.89 8.32 -1.51
N VAL A 134 4.37 8.58 -0.31
CA VAL A 134 3.52 7.64 0.42
C VAL A 134 2.05 7.96 0.19
N LEU A 135 1.29 6.97 -0.27
CA LEU A 135 -0.17 7.01 -0.30
C LEU A 135 -0.72 6.22 0.90
N LEU A 136 -1.52 6.88 1.73
CA LEU A 136 -2.04 6.29 2.97
C LEU A 136 -3.48 5.81 2.80
N VAL A 137 -3.71 4.52 2.96
CA VAL A 137 -5.05 3.92 2.97
C VAL A 137 -5.54 3.78 4.41
N VAL A 138 -6.73 4.29 4.67
CA VAL A 138 -7.36 4.33 5.99
C VAL A 138 -8.72 3.67 5.93
N SER A 139 -8.99 2.72 6.84
CA SER A 139 -10.35 2.20 7.00
C SER A 139 -11.26 3.29 7.55
N ASN A 140 -12.37 3.57 6.85
CA ASN A 140 -13.32 4.61 7.26
C ASN A 140 -14.26 4.11 8.36
N CYS A 141 -13.77 4.10 9.59
CA CYS A 141 -14.47 3.60 10.77
C CYS A 141 -14.11 4.40 12.03
N GLN A 142 -14.70 4.05 13.15
CA GLN A 142 -14.33 4.64 14.43
C GLN A 142 -12.83 4.47 14.72
N GLY A 143 -12.15 5.56 15.11
CA GLY A 143 -10.71 5.59 15.37
C GLY A 143 -9.83 5.97 14.18
N ALA A 144 -10.40 6.09 12.97
CA ALA A 144 -9.66 6.44 11.74
C ALA A 144 -8.81 7.71 11.90
N VAL A 145 -9.35 8.77 12.49
CA VAL A 145 -8.63 10.05 12.72
C VAL A 145 -7.37 9.83 13.54
N SER A 146 -7.50 9.15 14.69
CA SER A 146 -6.36 8.89 15.59
C SER A 146 -5.29 8.04 14.92
N GLN A 147 -5.68 6.95 14.25
CA GLN A 147 -4.76 6.07 13.52
C GLN A 147 -4.04 6.80 12.39
N THR A 148 -4.75 7.65 11.66
CA THR A 148 -4.18 8.49 10.59
C THR A 148 -3.12 9.43 11.15
N LEU A 149 -3.42 10.16 12.22
CA LEU A 149 -2.48 11.09 12.83
C LEU A 149 -1.21 10.40 13.35
N LEU A 150 -1.35 9.22 13.98
CA LEU A 150 -0.20 8.44 14.46
C LEU A 150 0.65 7.95 13.30
N THR A 151 0.03 7.41 12.24
CA THR A 151 0.75 6.91 11.06
C THR A 151 1.47 8.04 10.33
N LEU A 152 0.82 9.19 10.15
CA LEU A 152 1.44 10.35 9.49
C LEU A 152 2.63 10.92 10.28
N ARG A 153 2.58 10.90 11.61
CA ARG A 153 3.74 11.28 12.43
C ARG A 153 4.91 10.36 12.17
N ALA A 154 4.67 9.04 12.18
CA ALA A 154 5.71 8.05 11.92
C ALA A 154 6.27 8.14 10.48
N ILE A 155 5.43 8.42 9.46
CA ILE A 155 5.89 8.68 8.09
C ILE A 155 6.83 9.89 8.05
N ARG A 156 6.44 11.00 8.69
CA ARG A 156 7.26 12.24 8.76
C ARG A 156 8.56 12.03 9.52
N GLU A 157 8.59 11.22 10.58
CA GLU A 157 9.81 10.85 11.31
C GLU A 157 10.83 10.13 10.44
N LYS A 158 10.39 9.40 9.43
CA LYS A 158 11.26 8.79 8.40
C LYS A 158 11.68 9.76 7.28
N GLY A 159 11.28 11.02 7.36
CA GLY A 159 11.60 12.04 6.34
C GLY A 159 10.83 11.86 5.03
N LEU A 160 9.74 11.11 5.03
CA LEU A 160 8.93 10.85 3.85
C LEU A 160 7.71 11.76 3.78
N GLU A 161 7.27 12.02 2.55
CA GLU A 161 6.07 12.78 2.26
C GLU A 161 4.87 11.84 2.03
N CYS A 162 3.77 12.12 2.75
CA CYS A 162 2.48 11.52 2.42
C CYS A 162 1.79 12.42 1.39
N CYS A 163 1.63 11.93 0.18
CA CYS A 163 1.02 12.69 -0.92
C CYS A 163 -0.50 12.76 -0.85
N GLY A 164 -1.14 11.94 -0.03
CA GLY A 164 -2.58 11.98 0.20
C GLY A 164 -3.12 10.75 0.92
N ILE A 165 -4.40 10.82 1.22
CA ILE A 165 -5.13 9.82 1.99
C ILE A 165 -6.29 9.28 1.16
N ILE A 166 -6.51 7.97 1.20
CA ILE A 166 -7.71 7.31 0.66
C ILE A 166 -8.47 6.70 1.83
N LEU A 167 -9.72 7.11 2.00
CA LEU A 167 -10.65 6.48 2.93
C LEU A 167 -11.30 5.28 2.25
N ASN A 168 -11.30 4.14 2.90
CA ASN A 168 -11.92 2.92 2.41
C ASN A 168 -13.02 2.45 3.35
N GLN A 169 -14.26 2.59 2.93
CA GLN A 169 -15.45 2.13 3.65
C GLN A 169 -15.69 0.65 3.35
N GLN A 170 -15.30 -0.22 4.28
CA GLN A 170 -15.38 -1.67 4.08
C GLN A 170 -16.71 -2.28 4.54
N SER A 171 -17.48 -1.55 5.36
CA SER A 171 -18.79 -1.96 5.85
C SER A 171 -19.91 -1.34 5.05
N GLU A 172 -21.01 -2.07 4.85
CA GLU A 172 -22.27 -1.52 4.34
C GLU A 172 -22.92 -0.57 5.35
N GLU A 173 -22.66 -0.79 6.64
CA GLU A 173 -23.18 0.05 7.71
C GLU A 173 -22.31 1.29 7.89
N TRP A 174 -22.94 2.45 7.87
CA TRP A 174 -22.31 3.73 8.16
C TRP A 174 -22.44 4.04 9.64
N ASP A 175 -21.33 4.10 10.35
CA ASP A 175 -21.31 4.69 11.67
C ASP A 175 -21.20 6.23 11.59
N THR A 176 -21.51 6.92 12.69
CA THR A 176 -21.43 8.38 12.73
C THR A 176 -20.00 8.88 12.48
N ALA A 177 -18.99 8.10 12.85
CA ALA A 177 -17.58 8.46 12.62
C ALA A 177 -17.26 8.45 11.13
N ALA A 178 -17.76 7.47 10.37
CA ALA A 178 -17.52 7.38 8.94
C ALA A 178 -17.97 8.65 8.18
N VAL A 179 -19.08 9.27 8.61
CA VAL A 179 -19.59 10.50 8.00
C VAL A 179 -18.69 11.71 8.26
N THR A 180 -18.01 11.75 9.40
CA THR A 180 -17.22 12.92 9.83
C THR A 180 -15.72 12.78 9.63
N ASN A 181 -15.21 11.55 9.46
CA ASN A 181 -13.79 11.25 9.40
C ASN A 181 -13.04 12.06 8.34
N ARG A 182 -13.62 12.23 7.14
CA ARG A 182 -12.99 13.02 6.08
C ARG A 182 -12.66 14.42 6.55
N ALA A 183 -13.67 15.16 7.02
CA ALA A 183 -13.49 16.55 7.45
C ALA A 183 -12.48 16.66 8.58
N MET A 184 -12.58 15.74 9.58
CA MET A 184 -11.67 15.71 10.72
C MET A 184 -10.23 15.39 10.31
N ILE A 185 -10.03 14.44 9.40
CA ILE A 185 -8.70 14.08 8.88
C ILE A 185 -8.10 15.27 8.14
N GLU A 186 -8.82 15.89 7.22
CA GLU A 186 -8.34 17.06 6.46
C GLU A 186 -8.01 18.23 7.40
N GLU A 187 -8.86 18.52 8.37
CA GLU A 187 -8.64 19.59 9.36
C GLU A 187 -7.37 19.37 10.20
N TYR A 188 -7.19 18.16 10.74
CA TYR A 188 -6.09 17.89 11.68
C TYR A 188 -4.76 17.54 11.01
N THR A 189 -4.78 17.09 9.76
CA THR A 189 -3.55 16.70 9.04
C THR A 189 -3.05 17.76 8.08
N GLY A 190 -3.95 18.61 7.56
CA GLY A 190 -3.69 19.54 6.46
C GLY A 190 -3.49 18.83 5.11
N LEU A 191 -3.72 17.51 5.04
CA LEU A 191 -3.59 16.72 3.81
C LEU A 191 -4.98 16.44 3.21
N PRO A 192 -5.07 16.39 1.87
CA PRO A 192 -6.33 16.06 1.22
C PRO A 192 -6.69 14.57 1.41
N VAL A 193 -7.97 14.29 1.60
CA VAL A 193 -8.55 12.98 1.32
C VAL A 193 -8.86 12.94 -0.17
N LEU A 194 -7.98 12.28 -0.93
CA LEU A 194 -7.99 12.25 -2.38
C LEU A 194 -9.19 11.47 -2.95
N ALA A 195 -9.62 10.44 -2.22
CA ALA A 195 -10.78 9.64 -2.58
C ALA A 195 -11.40 8.94 -1.36
N GLU A 196 -12.67 8.62 -1.50
CA GLU A 196 -13.39 7.71 -0.63
C GLU A 196 -13.92 6.55 -1.47
N LEU A 197 -13.55 5.31 -1.10
CA LEU A 197 -14.14 4.11 -1.66
C LEU A 197 -15.26 3.63 -0.74
N ILE A 198 -16.46 3.52 -1.29
CA ILE A 198 -17.62 2.96 -0.59
C ILE A 198 -17.62 1.44 -0.79
N ASN A 199 -18.18 0.70 0.17
CA ASN A 199 -18.29 -0.75 0.07
C ASN A 199 -18.97 -1.19 -1.23
N GLY A 200 -18.33 -2.09 -1.95
CA GLY A 200 -18.78 -2.56 -3.26
C GLY A 200 -18.31 -1.71 -4.46
N GLU A 201 -17.72 -0.55 -4.23
CA GLU A 201 -17.07 0.23 -5.28
C GLU A 201 -15.65 -0.26 -5.52
N ASP A 202 -15.24 -0.26 -6.78
CA ASP A 202 -13.91 -0.69 -7.22
C ASP A 202 -13.31 0.25 -8.29
N GLU A 203 -13.83 1.46 -8.40
CA GLU A 203 -13.37 2.49 -9.34
C GLU A 203 -12.77 3.68 -8.59
N LEU A 204 -11.62 4.14 -9.04
CA LEU A 204 -10.92 5.34 -8.57
C LEU A 204 -10.42 6.14 -9.77
N ASP A 205 -10.37 7.46 -9.64
CA ASP A 205 -9.72 8.34 -10.62
C ASP A 205 -8.21 8.42 -10.33
N SER A 206 -7.42 7.64 -11.05
CA SER A 206 -5.97 7.61 -10.87
C SER A 206 -5.30 8.94 -11.20
N ALA A 207 -5.83 9.74 -12.13
CA ALA A 207 -5.27 11.05 -12.47
C ALA A 207 -5.47 12.08 -11.34
N ALA A 208 -6.59 12.00 -10.64
CA ALA A 208 -6.81 12.86 -9.47
C ALA A 208 -5.96 12.47 -8.25
N ILE A 209 -5.55 11.18 -8.17
CA ILE A 209 -4.83 10.62 -7.00
C ILE A 209 -3.32 10.64 -7.23
N LEU A 210 -2.88 10.28 -8.42
CA LEU A 210 -1.45 10.08 -8.72
C LEU A 210 -0.83 11.20 -9.58
N GLY A 211 -1.65 12.09 -10.13
CA GLY A 211 -1.21 13.21 -10.97
C GLY A 211 -0.99 12.82 -12.42
#